data_3794e8695014d4549ab94a2e9888e72c
#
_entry.id   3794e8695014d4549ab94a2e9888e72c
#
_cell.length_a   1.000
_cell.length_b   1.000
_cell.length_c   1.000
_cell.angle_alpha   90.00
_cell.angle_beta   90.00
_cell.angle_gamma   90.00
#
_symmetry.space_group_name_H-M   'P 1'
#
loop_
_entity.id
_entity.type
_entity.pdbx_description
1 polymer ?
#
loop_
_entity_poly.entity_id
_entity_poly.type
_entity_poly.pdbx_seq_one_letter_code
_entity_poly.pdbx_strand_id
1 'polypeptide(L)'
;MHILPHRDSMLLLDDAEEKDGAAIGHYTIRGDEFFLQGHFPGNPIVPGVILCEMLAQSACVLMKDSLNDGKLPVYTGLNNVRFRSPVRPGDTVETRCRIRRAKAPFYFAEGTATVDGRLCVSADFSFAVTGA
;
A
#
# COMPACT_ATOMS: atom_id res chain seq x y z
N MET A 1 7.32 11.35 4.93
CA MET A 1 6.90 10.22 5.75
C MET A 1 8.10 9.44 6.25
N HIS A 2 8.43 9.64 7.52
CA HIS A 2 9.62 9.02 8.10
C HIS A 2 9.37 7.63 8.69
N ILE A 3 8.10 7.24 8.85
CA ILE A 3 7.73 5.94 9.41
C ILE A 3 8.07 4.81 8.46
N LEU A 4 7.91 5.05 7.15
CA LEU A 4 8.14 4.02 6.14
C LEU A 4 9.63 3.85 5.86
N PRO A 5 10.12 2.61 5.77
CA PRO A 5 11.48 2.36 5.30
C PRO A 5 11.66 2.60 3.80
N HIS A 6 10.57 2.69 3.05
CA HIS A 6 10.59 2.91 1.61
C HIS A 6 11.04 4.34 1.27
N ARG A 7 11.80 4.49 0.19
CA ARG A 7 12.33 5.78 -0.24
C ARG A 7 12.33 5.88 -1.76
N ASP A 8 12.35 7.10 -2.23
CA ASP A 8 12.45 7.43 -3.66
C ASP A 8 11.37 6.74 -4.49
N SER A 9 11.75 6.01 -5.55
CA SER A 9 10.80 5.40 -6.47
C SER A 9 9.94 4.31 -5.82
N MET A 10 10.37 3.77 -4.68
CA MET A 10 9.61 2.74 -3.96
C MET A 10 8.73 3.32 -2.86
N LEU A 11 8.72 4.63 -2.66
CA LEU A 11 7.77 5.26 -1.74
C LEU A 11 6.50 5.59 -2.53
N LEU A 12 5.45 4.82 -2.30
CA LEU A 12 4.21 4.87 -3.08
C LEU A 12 3.06 5.51 -2.31
N LEU A 13 3.36 6.44 -1.44
CA LEU A 13 2.36 7.23 -0.71
C LEU A 13 2.84 8.67 -0.61
N ASP A 14 1.92 9.61 -0.82
CA ASP A 14 2.16 11.02 -0.57
C ASP A 14 1.94 11.34 0.91
N ASP A 15 0.96 10.70 1.51
CA ASP A 15 0.69 10.81 2.94
C ASP A 15 0.02 9.54 3.46
N ALA A 16 0.05 9.35 4.77
CA ALA A 16 -0.72 8.32 5.46
C ALA A 16 -0.85 8.69 6.93
N GLU A 17 -2.01 8.37 7.50
CA GLU A 17 -2.28 8.62 8.91
C GLU A 17 -3.16 7.52 9.50
N GLU A 18 -3.13 7.39 10.82
CA GLU A 18 -4.07 6.53 11.52
C GLU A 18 -5.30 7.34 11.93
N LYS A 19 -6.50 6.79 11.65
CA LYS A 19 -7.74 7.41 12.03
C LYS A 19 -8.73 6.30 12.40
N ASP A 20 -9.21 6.33 13.65
CA ASP A 20 -10.17 5.34 14.16
C ASP A 20 -9.72 3.89 13.94
N GLY A 21 -8.44 3.64 14.16
CA GLY A 21 -7.86 2.29 14.03
C GLY A 21 -7.57 1.86 12.61
N ALA A 22 -7.79 2.72 11.62
CA ALA A 22 -7.47 2.44 10.23
C ALA A 22 -6.31 3.31 9.76
N ALA A 23 -5.47 2.76 8.89
CA ALA A 23 -4.48 3.56 8.18
C ALA A 23 -5.10 4.07 6.90
N ILE A 24 -5.03 5.37 6.68
CA ILE A 24 -5.57 6.02 5.48
C ILE A 24 -4.41 6.73 4.80
N GLY A 25 -4.15 6.35 3.55
CA GLY A 25 -3.08 6.94 2.77
C GLY A 25 -3.58 7.46 1.44
N HIS A 26 -2.78 8.32 0.83
CA HIS A 26 -3.10 8.90 -0.49
C HIS A 26 -1.87 8.91 -1.36
N TYR A 27 -2.09 8.66 -2.65
CA TYR A 27 -1.05 8.80 -3.66
C TYR A 27 -1.68 9.27 -4.96
N THR A 28 -1.18 10.38 -5.50
CA THR A 28 -1.61 10.87 -6.81
C THR A 28 -0.65 10.36 -7.87
N ILE A 29 -1.18 9.66 -8.87
CA ILE A 29 -0.39 9.13 -9.99
C ILE A 29 -0.01 10.29 -10.90
N ARG A 30 1.29 10.54 -11.06
CA ARG A 30 1.79 11.66 -11.83
C ARG A 30 1.89 11.37 -13.32
N GLY A 31 2.27 10.14 -13.67
CA GLY A 31 2.41 9.73 -15.06
C GLY A 31 3.84 9.37 -15.45
N ASP A 32 4.83 9.74 -14.66
CA ASP A 32 6.24 9.48 -14.93
C ASP A 32 6.83 8.35 -14.06
N GLU A 33 6.00 7.68 -13.27
CA GLU A 33 6.47 6.62 -12.39
C GLU A 33 7.00 5.44 -13.19
N PHE A 34 8.02 4.78 -12.63
CA PHE A 34 8.69 3.66 -13.30
C PHE A 34 7.73 2.53 -13.66
N PHE A 35 6.71 2.28 -12.82
CA PHE A 35 5.78 1.17 -13.02
C PHE A 35 4.79 1.40 -14.16
N LEU A 36 4.72 2.60 -14.70
CA LEU A 36 3.89 2.89 -15.88
C LEU A 36 4.63 2.64 -17.19
N GLN A 37 5.96 2.52 -17.13
CA GLN A 37 6.76 2.36 -18.33
C GLN A 37 6.57 0.95 -18.90
N GLY A 38 6.12 0.87 -20.13
CA GLY A 38 5.90 -0.42 -20.79
C GLY A 38 4.66 -1.17 -20.34
N HIS A 39 3.90 -0.64 -19.38
CA HIS A 39 2.66 -1.28 -18.95
C HIS A 39 1.51 -0.69 -19.75
N PHE A 40 1.25 -1.32 -20.90
CA PHE A 40 0.28 -0.93 -21.93
C PHE A 40 0.65 0.40 -22.59
N PRO A 41 1.63 0.40 -23.53
CA PRO A 41 2.03 1.62 -24.24
C PRO A 41 0.82 2.32 -24.87
N GLY A 42 0.73 3.65 -24.66
CA GLY A 42 -0.41 4.43 -25.14
C GLY A 42 -1.66 4.36 -24.28
N ASN A 43 -1.65 3.52 -23.24
CA ASN A 43 -2.77 3.38 -22.31
C ASN A 43 -2.23 3.02 -20.94
N PRO A 44 -1.57 3.96 -20.26
CA PRO A 44 -0.91 3.65 -18.98
C PRO A 44 -1.91 3.35 -17.89
N ILE A 45 -1.71 2.21 -17.25
CA ILE A 45 -2.52 1.73 -16.13
C ILE A 45 -1.57 1.29 -15.03
N VAL A 46 -1.87 1.65 -13.79
CA VAL A 46 -1.07 1.23 -12.66
C VAL A 46 -1.19 -0.29 -12.49
N PRO A 47 -0.05 -1.02 -12.47
CA PRO A 47 -0.10 -2.46 -12.24
C PRO A 47 -0.79 -2.79 -10.91
N GLY A 48 -1.61 -3.83 -10.90
CA GLY A 48 -2.37 -4.21 -9.70
C GLY A 48 -1.48 -4.48 -8.50
N VAL A 49 -0.31 -5.09 -8.73
CA VAL A 49 0.64 -5.38 -7.64
C VAL A 49 1.18 -4.11 -6.99
N ILE A 50 1.27 -3.01 -7.73
CA ILE A 50 1.66 -1.71 -7.18
C ILE A 50 0.57 -1.19 -6.24
N LEU A 51 -0.70 -1.37 -6.59
CA LEU A 51 -1.80 -1.01 -5.70
C LEU A 51 -1.73 -1.79 -4.39
N CYS A 52 -1.41 -3.09 -4.49
CA CYS A 52 -1.23 -3.92 -3.29
C CYS A 52 -0.05 -3.43 -2.44
N GLU A 53 1.03 -2.97 -3.08
CA GLU A 53 2.17 -2.41 -2.36
C GLU A 53 1.79 -1.10 -1.65
N MET A 54 0.96 -0.28 -2.27
CA MET A 54 0.44 0.93 -1.62
C MET A 54 -0.35 0.57 -0.35
N LEU A 55 -1.15 -0.50 -0.38
CA LEU A 55 -1.88 -0.97 0.79
C LEU A 55 -0.92 -1.35 1.92
N ALA A 56 0.12 -2.14 1.59
CA ALA A 56 1.09 -2.57 2.59
C ALA A 56 1.84 -1.39 3.19
N GLN A 57 2.22 -0.43 2.36
CA GLN A 57 2.92 0.76 2.85
C GLN A 57 2.03 1.58 3.79
N SER A 58 0.76 1.76 3.44
CA SER A 58 -0.14 2.50 4.31
C SER A 58 -0.34 1.79 5.65
N ALA A 59 -0.38 0.46 5.65
CA ALA A 59 -0.53 -0.32 6.88
C ALA A 59 0.65 -0.14 7.84
N CYS A 60 1.83 0.26 7.35
CA CYS A 60 2.99 0.50 8.20
C CYS A 60 2.73 1.56 9.27
N VAL A 61 1.80 2.48 9.03
CA VAL A 61 1.43 3.51 9.99
C VAL A 61 0.87 2.88 11.28
N LEU A 62 0.20 1.73 11.14
CA LEU A 62 -0.38 1.02 12.28
C LEU A 62 0.65 0.22 13.07
N MET A 63 1.88 0.14 12.56
CA MET A 63 2.93 -0.68 13.15
C MET A 63 4.18 0.13 13.48
N LYS A 64 4.06 1.43 13.60
CA LYS A 64 5.23 2.30 13.79
C LYS A 64 6.07 1.90 15.00
N ASP A 65 5.44 1.41 16.06
CA ASP A 65 6.17 0.97 17.26
C ASP A 65 6.95 -0.33 16.99
N SER A 66 6.45 -1.17 16.09
CA SER A 66 7.11 -2.43 15.73
C SER A 66 8.22 -2.23 14.71
N LEU A 67 8.25 -1.10 14.01
CA LEU A 67 9.23 -0.80 12.97
C LEU A 67 10.40 0.03 13.47
N ASN A 68 10.53 0.17 14.79
CA ASN A 68 11.66 0.86 15.40
C ASN A 68 12.97 0.09 15.18
N ASP A 69 14.09 0.79 15.31
CA ASP A 69 15.43 0.19 15.28
C ASP A 69 15.76 -0.47 13.93
N GLY A 70 15.26 0.09 12.84
CA GLY A 70 15.58 -0.38 11.51
C GLY A 70 14.91 -1.66 11.10
N LYS A 71 13.90 -2.11 11.82
CA LYS A 71 13.14 -3.30 11.43
C LYS A 71 12.35 -3.05 10.16
N LEU A 72 12.17 -4.09 9.36
CA LEU A 72 11.53 -3.99 8.05
C LEU A 72 10.31 -4.89 7.97
N PRO A 73 9.23 -4.40 7.35
CA PRO A 73 8.09 -5.25 7.02
C PRO A 73 8.36 -6.00 5.72
N VAL A 74 8.14 -7.31 5.74
CA VAL A 74 8.32 -8.16 4.57
C VAL A 74 7.02 -8.91 4.33
N TYR A 75 6.50 -8.86 3.11
CA TYR A 75 5.31 -9.62 2.75
C TYR A 75 5.51 -11.11 3.01
N THR A 76 4.53 -11.75 3.64
CA THR A 76 4.49 -13.20 3.81
C THR A 76 3.30 -13.84 3.12
N GLY A 77 2.31 -13.07 2.74
CA GLY A 77 1.16 -13.59 2.02
C GLY A 77 0.30 -12.49 1.44
N LEU A 78 -0.37 -12.83 0.34
CA LEU A 78 -1.29 -11.94 -0.35
C LEU A 78 -2.46 -12.81 -0.81
N ASN A 79 -3.65 -12.59 -0.26
CA ASN A 79 -4.80 -13.45 -0.45
C ASN A 79 -6.05 -12.63 -0.81
N ASN A 80 -6.99 -13.29 -1.46
CA ASN A 80 -8.29 -12.69 -1.78
C ASN A 80 -8.17 -11.35 -2.47
N VAL A 81 -7.18 -11.24 -3.37
CA VAL A 81 -6.95 -10.01 -4.12
C VAL A 81 -7.98 -9.91 -5.22
N ARG A 82 -8.67 -8.77 -5.27
CA ARG A 82 -9.67 -8.49 -6.27
C ARG A 82 -9.38 -7.15 -6.92
N PHE A 83 -9.13 -7.17 -8.21
CA PHE A 83 -8.92 -5.95 -9.00
C PHE A 83 -10.25 -5.60 -9.65
N ARG A 84 -10.75 -4.38 -9.39
CA ARG A 84 -12.09 -3.97 -9.83
C ARG A 84 -12.08 -2.92 -10.91
N SER A 85 -11.26 -1.90 -10.76
CA SER A 85 -11.22 -0.77 -11.68
C SER A 85 -9.78 -0.34 -11.88
N PRO A 86 -9.41 0.08 -13.10
CA PRO A 86 -8.05 0.53 -13.34
C PRO A 86 -7.78 1.89 -12.70
N VAL A 87 -6.50 2.13 -12.40
CA VAL A 87 -6.00 3.40 -11.91
C VAL A 87 -5.05 3.97 -12.97
N ARG A 88 -5.21 5.23 -13.30
CA ARG A 88 -4.48 5.91 -14.38
C ARG A 88 -3.81 7.18 -13.89
N PRO A 89 -2.87 7.72 -14.67
CA PRO A 89 -2.29 9.03 -14.35
C PRO A 89 -3.37 10.09 -14.10
N GLY A 90 -3.14 10.91 -13.08
CA GLY A 90 -4.09 11.92 -12.64
C GLY A 90 -5.03 11.44 -11.54
N ASP A 91 -5.17 10.13 -11.35
CA ASP A 91 -6.00 9.61 -10.28
C ASP A 91 -5.30 9.76 -8.94
N THR A 92 -6.08 10.11 -7.90
CA THR A 92 -5.61 10.06 -6.52
C THR A 92 -6.17 8.81 -5.87
N VAL A 93 -5.27 7.90 -5.48
CA VAL A 93 -5.63 6.65 -4.82
C VAL A 93 -5.74 6.91 -3.32
N GLU A 94 -6.85 6.51 -2.72
CA GLU A 94 -6.98 6.48 -1.27
C GLU A 94 -6.91 5.03 -0.81
N THR A 95 -5.96 4.75 0.09
CA THR A 95 -5.84 3.43 0.71
C THR A 95 -6.46 3.46 2.09
N ARG A 96 -7.08 2.34 2.48
CA ARG A 96 -7.63 2.17 3.82
C ARG A 96 -7.32 0.75 4.26
N CYS A 97 -6.57 0.62 5.36
CA CYS A 97 -6.12 -0.67 5.86
C CYS A 97 -6.39 -0.81 7.34
N ARG A 98 -6.63 -2.05 7.77
CA ARG A 98 -6.77 -2.40 9.19
C ARG A 98 -5.94 -3.64 9.47
N ILE A 99 -5.33 -3.68 10.66
CA ILE A 99 -4.72 -4.90 11.16
C ILE A 99 -5.83 -5.74 11.76
N ARG A 100 -6.02 -6.93 11.23
CA ARG A 100 -7.06 -7.85 11.70
C ARG A 100 -6.55 -8.71 12.85
N ARG A 101 -5.26 -9.08 12.81
CA ARG A 101 -4.65 -9.91 13.82
C ARG A 101 -3.15 -9.63 13.84
N ALA A 102 -2.60 -9.56 15.04
CA ALA A 102 -1.17 -9.39 15.22
C ALA A 102 -0.66 -10.47 16.16
N LYS A 103 0.37 -11.18 15.73
CA LYS A 103 1.09 -12.15 16.54
C LYS A 103 2.55 -12.00 16.17
N ALA A 104 3.24 -11.13 16.90
CA ALA A 104 4.60 -10.74 16.58
C ALA A 104 5.48 -11.95 16.31
N PRO A 105 6.30 -11.98 15.28
CA PRO A 105 6.57 -10.88 14.34
C PRO A 105 5.59 -10.78 13.16
N PHE A 106 4.48 -11.51 13.19
CA PHE A 106 3.52 -11.61 12.09
C PHE A 106 2.32 -10.70 12.28
N TYR A 107 1.87 -10.10 11.17
CA TYR A 107 0.71 -9.21 11.14
C TYR A 107 -0.17 -9.57 9.97
N PHE A 108 -1.48 -9.58 10.21
CA PHE A 108 -2.49 -9.92 9.21
C PHE A 108 -3.40 -8.71 9.04
N ALA A 109 -3.52 -8.24 7.82
CA ALA A 109 -4.22 -7.00 7.50
C ALA A 109 -5.18 -7.19 6.34
N GLU A 110 -6.11 -6.26 6.22
CA GLU A 110 -6.96 -6.13 5.05
C GLU A 110 -6.95 -4.69 4.59
N GLY A 111 -7.18 -4.46 3.31
CA GLY A 111 -7.17 -3.12 2.79
C GLY A 111 -7.92 -2.98 1.48
N THR A 112 -8.26 -1.73 1.19
CA THR A 112 -8.90 -1.33 -0.06
C THR A 112 -8.19 -0.10 -0.61
N ALA A 113 -8.21 0.03 -1.94
CA ALA A 113 -7.80 1.26 -2.61
C ALA A 113 -8.95 1.73 -3.49
N THR A 114 -9.25 3.02 -3.38
CA THR A 114 -10.35 3.65 -4.12
C THR A 114 -9.86 4.90 -4.83
N VAL A 115 -10.55 5.26 -5.91
CA VAL A 115 -10.36 6.54 -6.61
C VAL A 115 -11.75 7.17 -6.73
N ASP A 116 -11.94 8.35 -6.15
CA ASP A 116 -13.22 9.05 -6.13
C ASP A 116 -14.38 8.16 -5.65
N GLY A 117 -14.11 7.35 -4.61
CA GLY A 117 -15.10 6.43 -4.07
C GLY A 117 -15.28 5.13 -4.84
N ARG A 118 -14.64 5.00 -6.00
CA ARG A 118 -14.74 3.80 -6.83
C ARG A 118 -13.68 2.78 -6.38
N LEU A 119 -14.12 1.58 -6.02
CA LEU A 119 -13.21 0.53 -5.55
C LEU A 119 -12.32 0.04 -6.70
N CYS A 120 -11.01 0.08 -6.50
CA CYS A 120 -10.04 -0.37 -7.50
C CYS A 120 -9.41 -1.70 -7.12
N VAL A 121 -9.07 -1.91 -5.85
CA VAL A 121 -8.56 -3.18 -5.37
C VAL A 121 -8.99 -3.41 -3.93
N SER A 122 -9.20 -4.68 -3.59
CA SER A 122 -9.30 -5.13 -2.20
C SER A 122 -8.38 -6.33 -2.02
N ALA A 123 -7.80 -6.48 -0.83
CA ALA A 123 -6.87 -7.56 -0.57
C ALA A 123 -6.76 -7.85 0.92
N ASP A 124 -6.48 -9.13 1.23
CA ASP A 124 -5.98 -9.54 2.53
C ASP A 124 -4.49 -9.79 2.36
N PHE A 125 -3.70 -9.35 3.33
CA PHE A 125 -2.24 -9.53 3.22
C PHE A 125 -1.63 -9.71 4.59
N SER A 126 -0.47 -10.33 4.60
CA SER A 126 0.28 -10.55 5.82
C SER A 126 1.73 -10.17 5.59
N PHE A 127 2.40 -9.85 6.68
CA PHE A 127 3.82 -9.55 6.65
C PHE A 127 4.46 -9.90 7.98
N ALA A 128 5.78 -10.06 7.94
CA ALA A 128 6.60 -10.24 9.12
C ALA A 128 7.47 -9.00 9.30
N VAL A 129 7.62 -8.57 10.54
CA VAL A 129 8.56 -7.49 10.88
C VAL A 129 9.87 -8.17 11.26
N THR A 130 10.91 -7.95 10.46
CA THR A 130 12.22 -8.59 10.65
C THR A 130 13.28 -7.57 11.02
N GLY A 131 14.31 -8.04 11.70
CA GLY A 131 15.50 -7.24 11.93
C GLY A 131 16.22 -6.92 10.63
N ALA A 132 16.78 -5.71 10.54
CA ALA A 132 17.57 -5.31 9.39
C ALA A 132 18.97 -5.90 9.47
#